data_91e26812a5c05a6d65e725e88d5421c8
#
_entry.id   91e26812a5c05a6d65e725e88d5421c8
#
_cell.length_a   1.000
_cell.length_b   1.000
_cell.length_c   1.000
_cell.angle_alpha   90.00
_cell.angle_beta   90.00
_cell.angle_gamma   90.00
#
_symmetry.space_group_name_H-M   'P 1'
#
loop_
_entity.id
_entity.type
_entity.pdbx_description
1 polymer ?
#
loop_
_entity_poly.entity_id
_entity_poly.type
_entity_poly.pdbx_seq_one_letter_code
_entity_poly.pdbx_strand_id
1 'polypeptide(L)'
;MTQDVPSVTTSPDPSRPENRASELGGALSEAEAREIAAEAESVISEIATLVEGKDEVARIAVLVLLAGGHLLIEDIPGVGKTMLAKSLAAALGAERHRIQFTPDLLPGDVTGASVFNQATAEFEFRPGAVFTQIMLADEINRASPKTQSALLEAMEERQVSVDGTTYAQIGRASCRERV
;
A
#
# COMPACT_ATOMS: atom_id res chain seq x y z
N MET A 1 40.70 -31.43 24.65
CA MET A 1 40.59 -31.25 23.19
C MET A 1 39.49 -30.23 22.96
N THR A 2 39.87 -28.98 22.97
CA THR A 2 38.96 -27.83 22.70
C THR A 2 38.99 -27.59 21.20
N GLN A 3 37.89 -27.73 20.50
CA GLN A 3 37.80 -27.42 19.07
C GLN A 3 37.52 -25.94 18.91
N ASP A 4 38.43 -25.27 18.23
CA ASP A 4 38.31 -23.90 17.75
C ASP A 4 37.20 -23.81 16.71
N VAL A 5 36.20 -22.96 16.96
CA VAL A 5 35.18 -22.57 16.01
C VAL A 5 35.68 -21.36 15.23
N PRO A 6 35.81 -21.40 13.93
CA PRO A 6 36.28 -20.25 13.15
C PRO A 6 35.25 -19.13 13.18
N SER A 7 35.66 -17.94 13.57
CA SER A 7 34.89 -16.71 13.52
C SER A 7 34.62 -16.31 12.06
N VAL A 8 33.35 -16.37 11.65
CA VAL A 8 32.88 -15.87 10.36
C VAL A 8 32.78 -14.34 10.45
N THR A 9 33.76 -13.67 9.91
CA THR A 9 33.69 -12.23 9.64
C THR A 9 32.84 -12.00 8.39
N THR A 10 31.58 -11.64 8.55
CA THR A 10 30.73 -11.19 7.45
C THR A 10 31.06 -9.74 7.12
N SER A 11 31.68 -9.53 5.97
CA SER A 11 31.76 -8.19 5.38
C SER A 11 30.36 -7.70 5.07
N PRO A 12 30.04 -6.41 5.33
CA PRO A 12 28.73 -5.87 5.00
C PRO A 12 28.52 -5.85 3.48
N ASP A 13 27.43 -6.46 3.04
CA ASP A 13 26.97 -6.43 1.64
C ASP A 13 26.45 -5.02 1.33
N PRO A 14 27.06 -4.28 0.38
CA PRO A 14 26.63 -2.92 0.03
C PRO A 14 25.27 -2.86 -0.71
N SER A 15 24.68 -4.00 -1.04
CA SER A 15 23.38 -4.06 -1.72
C SER A 15 22.17 -4.19 -0.77
N ARG A 16 22.41 -4.24 0.55
CA ARG A 16 21.38 -4.40 1.55
C ARG A 16 20.57 -3.09 1.72
N PRO A 17 19.23 -3.12 1.69
CA PRO A 17 18.38 -1.93 1.71
C PRO A 17 18.44 -1.11 3.01
N GLU A 18 19.15 -1.54 4.04
CA GLU A 18 19.31 -0.82 5.31
C GLU A 18 20.05 0.53 5.17
N ASN A 19 20.77 0.73 4.07
CA ASN A 19 21.54 1.96 3.85
C ASN A 19 20.75 3.11 3.18
N ARG A 20 19.49 2.88 2.77
CA ARG A 20 18.65 3.93 2.21
C ARG A 20 17.92 4.80 3.24
N ALA A 21 17.82 4.33 4.48
CA ALA A 21 17.17 5.10 5.55
C ALA A 21 18.01 6.30 6.01
N SER A 22 19.34 6.27 5.81
CA SER A 22 20.23 7.36 6.16
C SER A 22 20.29 8.49 5.12
N GLU A 23 19.85 8.23 3.89
CA GLU A 23 19.83 9.25 2.82
C GLU A 23 18.50 10.04 2.76
N LEU A 24 17.44 9.56 3.41
CA LEU A 24 16.14 10.22 3.50
C LEU A 24 15.94 11.06 4.77
N GLY A 25 16.96 11.17 5.61
CA GLY A 25 16.91 11.77 6.95
C GLY A 25 17.32 13.23 7.03
N GLY A 26 17.19 14.03 5.99
CA GLY A 26 17.19 15.48 6.14
C GLY A 26 15.91 15.91 6.85
N ALA A 27 16.00 16.50 8.04
CA ALA A 27 14.87 17.14 8.67
C ALA A 27 14.29 18.18 7.71
N LEU A 28 12.96 18.14 7.46
CA LEU A 28 12.28 19.14 6.67
C LEU A 28 12.56 20.53 7.24
N SER A 29 12.85 21.49 6.39
CA SER A 29 12.89 22.88 6.80
C SER A 29 11.50 23.34 7.24
N GLU A 30 11.44 24.36 8.08
CA GLU A 30 10.16 24.91 8.54
C GLU A 30 9.28 25.40 7.37
N ALA A 31 9.89 25.88 6.30
CA ALA A 31 9.21 26.33 5.09
C ALA A 31 8.55 25.14 4.35
N GLU A 32 9.29 24.05 4.13
CA GLU A 32 8.78 22.83 3.50
C GLU A 32 7.65 22.18 4.34
N ALA A 33 7.82 22.15 5.66
CA ALA A 33 6.79 21.64 6.55
C ALA A 33 5.48 22.45 6.47
N ARG A 34 5.57 23.78 6.36
CA ARG A 34 4.40 24.67 6.19
C ARG A 34 3.72 24.46 4.84
N GLU A 35 4.50 24.27 3.77
CA GLU A 35 3.97 24.01 2.43
C GLU A 35 3.19 22.68 2.42
N ILE A 36 3.79 21.59 2.92
CA ILE A 36 3.12 20.28 3.05
C ILE A 36 1.86 20.38 3.90
N ALA A 37 1.89 21.13 5.01
CA ALA A 37 0.72 21.32 5.86
C ALA A 37 -0.41 22.08 5.13
N ALA A 38 -0.07 23.10 4.34
CA ALA A 38 -1.04 23.86 3.55
C ALA A 38 -1.69 23.00 2.46
N GLU A 39 -0.89 22.20 1.75
CA GLU A 39 -1.40 21.24 0.77
C GLU A 39 -2.31 20.18 1.43
N ALA A 40 -1.92 19.64 2.57
CA ALA A 40 -2.72 18.68 3.33
C ALA A 40 -4.08 19.27 3.75
N GLU A 41 -4.11 20.50 4.26
CA GLU A 41 -5.36 21.19 4.63
C GLU A 41 -6.25 21.48 3.39
N SER A 42 -5.66 21.77 2.24
CA SER A 42 -6.40 21.92 0.98
C SER A 42 -7.10 20.63 0.58
N VAL A 43 -6.38 19.50 0.62
CA VAL A 43 -6.93 18.16 0.34
C VAL A 43 -8.03 17.80 1.34
N ILE A 44 -7.83 18.04 2.64
CA ILE A 44 -8.84 17.80 3.69
C ILE A 44 -10.12 18.60 3.38
N SER A 45 -9.98 19.89 3.06
CA SER A 45 -11.11 20.77 2.74
C SER A 45 -11.88 20.27 1.52
N GLU A 46 -11.19 19.81 0.47
CA GLU A 46 -11.83 19.27 -0.72
C GLU A 46 -12.62 17.98 -0.39
N ILE A 47 -12.04 17.07 0.40
CA ILE A 47 -12.72 15.85 0.85
C ILE A 47 -13.97 16.21 1.68
N ALA A 48 -13.87 17.17 2.59
CA ALA A 48 -14.95 17.61 3.45
C ALA A 48 -16.16 18.14 2.67
N THR A 49 -15.94 18.75 1.51
CA THR A 49 -17.04 19.19 0.62
C THR A 49 -17.81 18.02 0.01
N LEU A 50 -17.16 16.86 -0.15
CA LEU A 50 -17.72 15.66 -0.80
C LEU A 50 -18.32 14.67 0.20
N VAL A 51 -17.84 14.69 1.46
CA VAL A 51 -18.26 13.76 2.52
C VAL A 51 -18.64 14.56 3.75
N GLU A 52 -19.87 15.03 3.77
CA GLU A 52 -20.40 15.88 4.84
C GLU A 52 -20.32 15.21 6.21
N GLY A 53 -19.85 15.97 7.23
CA GLY A 53 -19.80 15.52 8.62
C GLY A 53 -18.68 14.54 8.96
N LYS A 54 -17.67 14.37 8.08
CA LYS A 54 -16.54 13.46 8.29
C LYS A 54 -15.17 14.14 8.22
N ASP A 55 -15.09 15.41 8.64
CA ASP A 55 -13.85 16.20 8.58
C ASP A 55 -12.69 15.57 9.35
N GLU A 56 -12.96 15.02 10.53
CA GLU A 56 -11.94 14.34 11.34
C GLU A 56 -11.43 13.07 10.66
N VAL A 57 -12.33 12.30 10.04
CA VAL A 57 -11.96 11.08 9.30
C VAL A 57 -11.14 11.44 8.07
N ALA A 58 -11.49 12.51 7.36
CA ALA A 58 -10.72 13.02 6.22
C ALA A 58 -9.31 13.44 6.66
N ARG A 59 -9.19 14.16 7.78
CA ARG A 59 -7.91 14.57 8.38
C ARG A 59 -7.04 13.37 8.73
N ILE A 60 -7.59 12.37 9.43
CA ILE A 60 -6.87 11.14 9.78
C ILE A 60 -6.42 10.41 8.52
N ALA A 61 -7.28 10.31 7.49
CA ALA A 61 -6.94 9.65 6.24
C ALA A 61 -5.75 10.31 5.53
N VAL A 62 -5.73 11.64 5.45
CA VAL A 62 -4.61 12.39 4.85
C VAL A 62 -3.34 12.21 5.68
N LEU A 63 -3.41 12.27 7.01
CA LEU A 63 -2.25 12.04 7.88
C LEU A 63 -1.66 10.64 7.73
N VAL A 64 -2.51 9.61 7.64
CA VAL A 64 -2.07 8.22 7.41
C VAL A 64 -1.36 8.10 6.06
N LEU A 65 -1.85 8.77 5.01
CA LEU A 65 -1.21 8.79 3.70
C LEU A 65 0.16 9.47 3.74
N LEU A 66 0.26 10.61 4.38
CA LEU A 66 1.54 11.34 4.55
C LEU A 66 2.56 10.51 5.33
N ALA A 67 2.09 9.77 6.34
CA ALA A 67 2.91 8.82 7.09
C ALA A 67 3.29 7.55 6.30
N GLY A 68 2.77 7.39 5.08
CA GLY A 68 2.98 6.18 4.27
C GLY A 68 2.29 4.93 4.84
N GLY A 69 1.26 5.13 5.66
CA GLY A 69 0.52 4.07 6.33
C GLY A 69 -0.65 3.51 5.52
N HIS A 70 -1.38 2.61 6.17
CA HIS A 70 -2.59 1.98 5.63
C HIS A 70 -3.78 2.32 6.52
N LEU A 71 -4.93 2.61 5.90
CA LEU A 71 -6.14 3.03 6.60
C LEU A 71 -7.13 1.86 6.68
N LEU A 72 -7.53 1.51 7.91
CA LEU A 72 -8.63 0.59 8.16
C LEU A 72 -9.88 1.39 8.50
N ILE A 73 -10.93 1.23 7.70
CA ILE A 73 -12.22 1.90 7.91
C ILE A 73 -13.23 0.85 8.36
N GLU A 74 -13.62 0.91 9.63
CA GLU A 74 -14.67 0.09 10.20
C GLU A 74 -15.87 0.98 10.53
N ASP A 75 -17.03 0.67 9.96
CA ASP A 75 -18.27 1.41 10.22
C ASP A 75 -19.46 0.59 9.70
N ILE A 76 -20.68 1.01 10.04
CA ILE A 76 -21.89 0.40 9.51
C ILE A 76 -21.98 0.56 7.98
N PRO A 77 -22.65 -0.39 7.27
CA PRO A 77 -22.91 -0.26 5.84
C PRO A 77 -23.64 1.04 5.50
N GLY A 78 -23.29 1.66 4.37
CA GLY A 78 -24.02 2.83 3.86
C GLY A 78 -23.56 4.21 4.36
N VAL A 79 -22.54 4.30 5.24
CA VAL A 79 -22.07 5.58 5.82
C VAL A 79 -21.02 6.33 4.98
N GLY A 80 -20.89 6.02 3.71
CA GLY A 80 -20.03 6.78 2.79
C GLY A 80 -18.55 6.36 2.77
N LYS A 81 -18.16 5.18 3.30
CA LYS A 81 -16.76 4.69 3.31
C LYS A 81 -16.14 4.68 1.91
N THR A 82 -16.84 4.13 0.93
CA THR A 82 -16.39 4.11 -0.47
C THR A 82 -16.29 5.53 -1.06
N MET A 83 -17.17 6.46 -0.62
CA MET A 83 -17.11 7.84 -1.06
C MET A 83 -15.87 8.53 -0.51
N LEU A 84 -15.54 8.33 0.77
CA LEU A 84 -14.31 8.87 1.36
C LEU A 84 -13.06 8.44 0.59
N ALA A 85 -12.92 7.14 0.30
CA ALA A 85 -11.77 6.63 -0.47
C ALA A 85 -11.73 7.18 -1.91
N LYS A 86 -12.91 7.38 -2.53
CA LYS A 86 -13.01 8.00 -3.85
C LYS A 86 -12.61 9.48 -3.82
N SER A 87 -13.11 10.21 -2.81
CA SER A 87 -12.81 11.63 -2.64
C SER A 87 -11.33 11.86 -2.35
N LEU A 88 -10.73 11.00 -1.51
CA LEU A 88 -9.31 11.04 -1.20
C LEU A 88 -8.45 10.84 -2.45
N ALA A 89 -8.74 9.82 -3.27
CA ALA A 89 -8.02 9.58 -4.51
C ALA A 89 -8.19 10.72 -5.53
N ALA A 90 -9.39 11.28 -5.62
CA ALA A 90 -9.68 12.40 -6.52
C ALA A 90 -8.93 13.67 -6.10
N ALA A 91 -8.98 14.03 -4.81
CA ALA A 91 -8.29 15.21 -4.27
C ALA A 91 -6.76 15.13 -4.42
N LEU A 92 -6.21 13.92 -4.41
CA LEU A 92 -4.78 13.69 -4.62
C LEU A 92 -4.39 13.51 -6.10
N GLY A 93 -5.36 13.49 -7.03
CA GLY A 93 -5.09 13.11 -8.42
C GLY A 93 -4.47 11.72 -8.58
N ALA A 94 -4.68 10.83 -7.61
CA ALA A 94 -4.04 9.53 -7.55
C ALA A 94 -4.81 8.47 -8.33
N GLU A 95 -4.06 7.57 -9.00
CA GLU A 95 -4.63 6.38 -9.60
C GLU A 95 -5.18 5.46 -8.49
N ARG A 96 -6.40 4.99 -8.68
CA ARG A 96 -7.06 4.13 -7.72
C ARG A 96 -7.51 2.82 -8.36
N HIS A 97 -7.37 1.74 -7.60
CA HIS A 97 -7.96 0.46 -7.93
C HIS A 97 -8.89 0.02 -6.81
N ARG A 98 -10.07 -0.49 -7.18
CA ARG A 98 -11.02 -1.07 -6.21
C ARG A 98 -11.09 -2.56 -6.44
N ILE A 99 -10.90 -3.34 -5.38
CA ILE A 99 -11.07 -4.78 -5.38
C ILE A 99 -12.11 -5.18 -4.33
N GLN A 100 -13.09 -5.99 -4.75
CA GLN A 100 -14.08 -6.60 -3.87
C GLN A 100 -13.56 -7.99 -3.50
N PHE A 101 -13.28 -8.22 -2.22
CA PHE A 101 -12.81 -9.52 -1.76
C PHE A 101 -13.97 -10.52 -1.67
N THR A 102 -13.77 -11.70 -2.25
CA THR A 102 -14.70 -12.83 -2.27
C THR A 102 -13.96 -14.11 -1.91
N PRO A 103 -14.65 -15.19 -1.49
CA PRO A 103 -13.98 -16.44 -1.12
C PRO A 103 -13.20 -17.11 -2.26
N ASP A 104 -13.54 -16.84 -3.49
CA ASP A 104 -12.95 -17.37 -4.71
C ASP A 104 -11.77 -16.53 -5.24
N LEU A 105 -11.55 -15.32 -4.69
CA LEU A 105 -10.43 -14.46 -5.08
C LEU A 105 -9.10 -15.13 -4.73
N LEU A 106 -8.22 -15.26 -5.72
CA LEU A 106 -6.90 -15.89 -5.54
C LEU A 106 -5.86 -14.85 -5.11
N PRO A 107 -4.78 -15.29 -4.41
CA PRO A 107 -3.64 -14.42 -4.10
C PRO A 107 -3.08 -13.71 -5.34
N GLY A 108 -2.97 -14.40 -6.46
CA GLY A 108 -2.47 -13.83 -7.73
C GLY A 108 -3.33 -12.72 -8.32
N ASP A 109 -4.63 -12.65 -7.99
CA ASP A 109 -5.48 -11.52 -8.40
C ASP A 109 -5.10 -10.24 -7.66
N VAL A 110 -4.57 -10.39 -6.45
CA VAL A 110 -4.12 -9.29 -5.59
C VAL A 110 -2.68 -8.90 -5.92
N THR A 111 -1.76 -9.87 -5.93
CA THR A 111 -0.32 -9.64 -6.05
C THR A 111 0.19 -9.68 -7.50
N GLY A 112 -0.60 -10.22 -8.42
CA GLY A 112 -0.16 -10.51 -9.78
C GLY A 112 0.34 -11.94 -9.93
N ALA A 113 0.51 -12.36 -11.17
CA ALA A 113 0.94 -13.70 -11.52
C ALA A 113 1.74 -13.70 -12.83
N SER A 114 2.63 -14.67 -12.98
CA SER A 114 3.26 -14.95 -14.27
C SER A 114 2.28 -15.68 -15.19
N VAL A 115 2.08 -15.16 -16.38
CA VAL A 115 1.19 -15.72 -17.39
C VAL A 115 2.01 -16.05 -18.64
N PHE A 116 1.85 -17.26 -19.16
CA PHE A 116 2.53 -17.65 -20.39
C PHE A 116 1.92 -16.95 -21.60
N ASN A 117 2.74 -16.15 -22.29
CA ASN A 117 2.36 -15.48 -23.52
C ASN A 117 2.68 -16.42 -24.71
N GLN A 118 1.63 -16.94 -25.35
CA GLN A 118 1.79 -17.87 -26.48
C GLN A 118 2.42 -17.23 -27.72
N ALA A 119 2.32 -15.91 -27.89
CA ALA A 119 2.86 -15.23 -29.05
C ALA A 119 4.39 -15.05 -28.96
N THR A 120 4.91 -14.80 -27.76
CA THR A 120 6.34 -14.64 -27.48
C THR A 120 7.00 -15.92 -27.00
N ALA A 121 6.22 -16.93 -26.60
CA ALA A 121 6.63 -18.15 -25.92
C ALA A 121 7.40 -17.90 -24.61
N GLU A 122 7.07 -16.83 -23.91
CA GLU A 122 7.71 -16.40 -22.66
C GLU A 122 6.67 -16.22 -21.55
N PHE A 123 7.14 -16.29 -20.30
CA PHE A 123 6.33 -15.92 -19.14
C PHE A 123 6.43 -14.41 -18.91
N GLU A 124 5.28 -13.76 -18.83
CA GLU A 124 5.16 -12.33 -18.56
C GLU A 124 4.47 -12.12 -17.22
N PHE A 125 5.01 -11.24 -16.39
CA PHE A 125 4.36 -10.84 -15.17
C PHE A 125 3.17 -9.93 -15.47
N ARG A 126 1.98 -10.31 -14.98
CA ARG A 126 0.79 -9.47 -14.97
C ARG A 126 0.57 -8.91 -13.58
N PRO A 127 0.69 -7.58 -13.40
CA PRO A 127 0.48 -6.95 -12.09
C PRO A 127 -0.94 -7.20 -11.58
N GLY A 128 -1.06 -7.47 -10.29
CA GLY A 128 -2.34 -7.57 -9.59
C GLY A 128 -2.85 -6.22 -9.07
N ALA A 129 -3.93 -6.28 -8.30
CA ALA A 129 -4.62 -5.09 -7.80
C ALA A 129 -3.78 -4.20 -6.88
N VAL A 130 -2.71 -4.72 -6.26
CA VAL A 130 -1.81 -3.94 -5.37
C VAL A 130 -0.92 -2.95 -6.13
N PHE A 131 -0.76 -3.12 -7.45
CA PHE A 131 0.04 -2.23 -8.29
C PHE A 131 -0.78 -1.00 -8.70
N THR A 132 -1.04 -0.14 -7.73
CA THR A 132 -1.78 1.12 -7.89
C THR A 132 -1.33 2.11 -6.82
N GLN A 133 -1.63 3.39 -6.96
CA GLN A 133 -1.29 4.39 -5.96
C GLN A 133 -2.20 4.30 -4.72
N ILE A 134 -3.49 4.10 -4.94
CA ILE A 134 -4.47 3.90 -3.86
C ILE A 134 -5.31 2.66 -4.17
N MET A 135 -5.26 1.66 -3.29
CA MET A 135 -6.10 0.49 -3.40
C MET A 135 -7.22 0.53 -2.37
N LEU A 136 -8.46 0.41 -2.83
CA LEU A 136 -9.63 0.22 -1.97
C LEU A 136 -9.97 -1.28 -1.93
N ALA A 137 -9.70 -1.89 -0.78
CA ALA A 137 -9.99 -3.28 -0.51
C ALA A 137 -11.31 -3.41 0.26
N ASP A 138 -12.38 -3.82 -0.42
CA ASP A 138 -13.70 -3.99 0.19
C ASP A 138 -13.90 -5.44 0.68
N GLU A 139 -14.48 -5.60 1.87
CA GLU A 139 -14.86 -6.89 2.47
C GLU A 139 -13.71 -7.92 2.56
N ILE A 140 -12.52 -7.46 2.96
CA ILE A 140 -11.31 -8.30 3.03
C ILE A 140 -11.49 -9.55 3.89
N ASN A 141 -12.37 -9.51 4.90
CA ASN A 141 -12.70 -10.63 5.77
C ASN A 141 -13.38 -11.80 5.05
N ARG A 142 -13.90 -11.58 3.82
CA ARG A 142 -14.50 -12.65 3.00
C ARG A 142 -13.47 -13.42 2.19
N ALA A 143 -12.28 -12.89 2.02
CA ALA A 143 -11.21 -13.57 1.29
C ALA A 143 -10.68 -14.80 2.03
N SER A 144 -10.09 -15.72 1.27
CA SER A 144 -9.37 -16.84 1.86
C SER A 144 -8.20 -16.37 2.72
N PRO A 145 -7.79 -17.10 3.78
CA PRO A 145 -6.62 -16.74 4.58
C PRO A 145 -5.34 -16.53 3.76
N LYS A 146 -5.16 -17.30 2.68
CA LYS A 146 -4.01 -17.16 1.77
C LYS A 146 -4.03 -15.82 1.05
N THR A 147 -5.19 -15.40 0.55
CA THR A 147 -5.36 -14.12 -0.13
C THR A 147 -5.18 -12.94 0.83
N GLN A 148 -5.69 -13.07 2.07
CA GLN A 148 -5.45 -12.06 3.12
C GLN A 148 -3.97 -11.93 3.46
N SER A 149 -3.26 -13.07 3.63
CA SER A 149 -1.82 -13.07 3.92
C SER A 149 -1.01 -12.42 2.79
N ALA A 150 -1.33 -12.73 1.53
CA ALA A 150 -0.67 -12.12 0.38
C ALA A 150 -0.86 -10.59 0.31
N LEU A 151 -2.06 -10.10 0.65
CA LEU A 151 -2.28 -8.67 0.75
C LEU A 151 -1.48 -8.04 1.90
N LEU A 152 -1.49 -8.65 3.09
CA LEU A 152 -0.78 -8.13 4.26
C LEU A 152 0.73 -8.10 4.03
N GLU A 153 1.30 -9.12 3.39
CA GLU A 153 2.71 -9.15 3.00
C GLU A 153 3.03 -8.02 2.02
N ALA A 154 2.23 -7.83 0.97
CA ALA A 154 2.42 -6.74 0.02
C ALA A 154 2.32 -5.36 0.68
N MET A 155 1.45 -5.19 1.69
CA MET A 155 1.31 -3.95 2.47
C MET A 155 2.52 -3.69 3.35
N GLU A 156 3.08 -4.72 3.99
CA GLU A 156 4.21 -4.61 4.91
C GLU A 156 5.52 -4.39 4.15
N GLU A 157 5.80 -5.27 3.18
CA GLU A 157 7.06 -5.28 2.42
C GLU A 157 7.11 -4.24 1.31
N ARG A 158 5.96 -3.66 0.90
CA ARG A 158 5.82 -2.75 -0.25
C ARG A 158 6.38 -3.32 -1.56
N GLN A 159 6.44 -4.62 -1.66
CA GLN A 159 6.91 -5.38 -2.81
C GLN A 159 6.17 -6.72 -2.88
N VAL A 160 6.22 -7.33 -4.04
CA VAL A 160 5.62 -8.63 -4.28
C VAL A 160 6.66 -9.53 -4.93
N SER A 161 6.79 -10.77 -4.45
CA SER A 161 7.67 -11.77 -5.05
C SER A 161 6.85 -12.83 -5.78
N VAL A 162 7.07 -12.95 -7.09
CA VAL A 162 6.41 -13.94 -7.95
C VAL A 162 7.48 -14.69 -8.74
N ASP A 163 7.46 -16.02 -8.65
CA ASP A 163 8.41 -16.92 -9.33
C ASP A 163 9.89 -16.54 -9.12
N GLY A 164 10.23 -16.11 -7.90
CA GLY A 164 11.59 -15.72 -7.51
C GLY A 164 12.02 -14.34 -8.00
N THR A 165 11.14 -13.59 -8.66
CA THR A 165 11.39 -12.21 -9.06
C THR A 165 10.60 -11.26 -8.15
N THR A 166 11.27 -10.22 -7.64
CA THR A 166 10.66 -9.22 -6.78
C THR A 166 10.27 -7.98 -7.58
N TYR A 167 9.01 -7.60 -7.45
CA TYR A 167 8.43 -6.42 -8.08
C TYR A 167 8.09 -5.38 -7.03
N ALA A 168 8.63 -4.16 -7.17
CA ALA A 168 8.31 -3.07 -6.26
C ALA A 168 6.85 -2.65 -6.45
N GLN A 169 6.10 -2.59 -5.38
CA GLN A 169 4.72 -2.11 -5.40
C GLN A 169 4.70 -0.60 -5.60
N ILE A 170 3.89 -0.14 -6.54
CA ILE A 170 3.58 1.27 -6.73
C ILE A 170 2.33 1.56 -5.92
N GLY A 171 2.46 2.20 -4.76
CA GLY A 171 1.30 2.66 -4.02
C GLY A 171 1.41 2.59 -2.51
N ARG A 172 0.77 3.57 -1.86
CA ARG A 172 0.95 3.83 -0.42
C ARG A 172 -0.30 3.68 0.43
N ALA A 173 -1.47 3.53 -0.17
CA ALA A 173 -2.68 3.45 0.63
C ALA A 173 -3.56 2.30 0.20
N SER A 174 -3.85 1.40 1.09
CA SER A 174 -4.97 0.49 0.98
C SER A 174 -5.98 0.81 2.07
N CYS A 175 -7.22 1.03 1.67
CA CYS A 175 -8.32 1.16 2.62
C CYS A 175 -8.93 -0.22 2.83
N ARG A 176 -9.02 -0.65 4.08
CA ARG A 176 -9.66 -1.91 4.46
C ARG A 176 -11.01 -1.61 5.06
N GLU A 177 -12.04 -2.25 4.55
CA GLU A 177 -13.38 -2.24 5.13
C GLU A 177 -13.64 -3.56 5.85
N ARG A 178 -14.18 -3.48 7.06
CA ARG A 178 -14.73 -4.62 7.80
C ARG A 178 -16.23 -4.41 7.95
N VAL A 179 -17.00 -5.40 7.57
CA VAL A 179 -18.45 -5.45 7.85
C VAL A 179 -18.66 -6.13 9.19
#